data_a079285d3fb35e8416d640487cfc9174
#
_entry.id   a079285d3fb35e8416d640487cfc9174
#
_cell.length_a   1.000
_cell.length_b   1.000
_cell.length_c   1.000
_cell.angle_alpha   90.00
_cell.angle_beta   90.00
_cell.angle_gamma   90.00
#
_symmetry.space_group_name_H-M   'P 1'
#
loop_
_entity.id
_entity.type
_entity.pdbx_description
1 polymer ?
#
loop_
_entity_poly.entity_id
_entity_poly.type
_entity_poly.pdbx_seq_one_letter_code
_entity_poly.pdbx_strand_id
1 'polypeptide(L)'
;MPDLIDGSEAVSVHGILNWILLLAIFSIITVIGNYLGYKHPMADSLIGMAILSLITLAGVWMERELPFNVSSILYISVIGIILAFPGMPTSDFVLKYVSQVELLSIVTVFLAYVGIGMGKSWDEFRALGWRAIVITILVIAATYYGAAIVAHIVLVLTGVPAA
;
A
#
# COMPACT_ATOMS: atom_id res chain seq x y z
N MET A 1 0.64 26.85 -8.43
CA MET A 1 -0.07 25.59 -8.68
C MET A 1 -0.45 24.98 -7.34
N PRO A 2 -1.46 25.53 -6.63
CA PRO A 2 -1.87 25.03 -5.32
C PRO A 2 -3.07 24.06 -5.38
N ASP A 3 -3.59 23.70 -6.54
CA ASP A 3 -4.94 23.12 -6.65
C ASP A 3 -5.00 21.59 -6.79
N LEU A 4 -3.92 20.87 -6.44
CA LEU A 4 -3.89 19.40 -6.55
C LEU A 4 -4.22 18.65 -5.25
N ILE A 5 -4.56 19.37 -4.16
CA ILE A 5 -4.89 18.74 -2.87
C ILE A 5 -6.15 19.37 -2.26
N ASP A 6 -7.09 19.79 -3.09
CA ASP A 6 -8.41 20.10 -2.57
C ASP A 6 -9.27 18.83 -2.60
N GLY A 7 -9.44 18.22 -1.42
CA GLY A 7 -10.21 16.99 -1.23
C GLY A 7 -11.71 17.12 -1.54
N SER A 8 -12.16 18.28 -2.01
CA SER A 8 -13.56 18.54 -2.39
C SER A 8 -13.85 18.23 -3.86
N GLU A 9 -12.85 18.21 -4.74
CA GLU A 9 -13.05 17.89 -6.17
C GLU A 9 -13.14 16.39 -6.51
N ALA A 10 -12.91 15.53 -5.55
CA ALA A 10 -12.88 14.09 -5.76
C ALA A 10 -14.27 13.42 -5.91
N VAL A 11 -15.36 14.16 -5.92
CA VAL A 11 -16.75 13.62 -6.02
C VAL A 11 -17.32 13.69 -7.44
N SER A 12 -16.59 14.26 -8.40
CA SER A 12 -16.94 14.18 -9.81
C SER A 12 -16.78 12.73 -10.30
N VAL A 13 -17.70 12.26 -11.14
CA VAL A 13 -17.56 10.95 -11.84
C VAL A 13 -16.21 10.81 -12.52
N HIS A 14 -15.62 11.92 -12.96
CA HIS A 14 -14.26 11.99 -13.49
C HIS A 14 -13.18 11.69 -12.44
N GLY A 15 -13.38 12.06 -11.18
CA GLY A 15 -12.46 11.72 -10.08
C GLY A 15 -12.41 10.22 -9.82
N ILE A 16 -13.57 9.56 -9.76
CA ILE A 16 -13.64 8.10 -9.55
C ILE A 16 -13.05 7.35 -10.74
N LEU A 17 -13.34 7.79 -11.96
CA LEU A 17 -12.80 7.19 -13.17
C LEU A 17 -11.26 7.29 -13.20
N ASN A 18 -10.70 8.43 -12.81
CA ASN A 18 -9.25 8.62 -12.72
C ASN A 18 -8.62 7.69 -11.68
N TRP A 19 -9.26 7.48 -10.53
CA TRP A 19 -8.80 6.53 -9.51
C TRP A 19 -8.80 5.09 -10.01
N ILE A 20 -9.88 4.68 -10.68
CA ILE A 20 -9.99 3.34 -11.27
C ILE A 20 -8.92 3.14 -12.35
N LEU A 21 -8.72 4.13 -13.20
CA LEU A 21 -7.71 4.08 -14.27
C LEU A 21 -6.30 4.00 -13.69
N LEU A 22 -6.00 4.78 -12.66
CA LEU A 22 -4.71 4.76 -11.96
C LEU A 22 -4.46 3.39 -11.32
N LEU A 23 -5.45 2.84 -10.61
CA LEU A 23 -5.36 1.51 -10.01
C LEU A 23 -5.21 0.42 -11.07
N ALA A 24 -5.90 0.54 -12.22
CA ALA A 24 -5.78 -0.41 -13.32
C ALA A 24 -4.36 -0.40 -13.91
N ILE A 25 -3.81 0.77 -14.21
CA ILE A 25 -2.44 0.92 -14.72
C ILE A 25 -1.44 0.35 -13.71
N PHE A 26 -1.58 0.72 -12.43
CA PHE A 26 -0.72 0.23 -11.36
C PHE A 26 -0.78 -1.30 -11.25
N SER A 27 -1.98 -1.88 -11.32
CA SER A 27 -2.19 -3.33 -11.28
C SER A 27 -1.53 -4.04 -12.45
N ILE A 28 -1.67 -3.52 -13.67
CA ILE A 28 -1.05 -4.12 -14.86
C ILE A 28 0.47 -4.12 -14.74
N ILE A 29 1.08 -3.00 -14.35
CA ILE A 29 2.53 -2.89 -14.18
C ILE A 29 3.01 -3.85 -13.09
N THR A 30 2.29 -3.94 -11.97
CA THR A 30 2.61 -4.87 -10.87
C THR A 30 2.53 -6.32 -11.30
N VAL A 31 1.50 -6.72 -12.05
CA VAL A 31 1.35 -8.10 -12.56
C VAL A 31 2.48 -8.46 -13.52
N ILE A 32 2.86 -7.54 -14.41
CA ILE A 32 4.01 -7.75 -15.30
C ILE A 32 5.30 -7.91 -14.49
N GLY A 33 5.54 -7.02 -13.52
CA GLY A 33 6.70 -7.10 -12.62
C GLY A 33 6.73 -8.40 -11.81
N ASN A 34 5.58 -8.84 -11.32
CA ASN A 34 5.43 -10.07 -10.57
C ASN A 34 5.76 -11.31 -11.42
N TYR A 35 5.30 -11.34 -12.68
CA TYR A 35 5.63 -12.41 -13.61
C TYR A 35 7.12 -12.42 -13.97
N LEU A 36 7.72 -11.27 -14.25
CA LEU A 36 9.14 -11.17 -14.63
C LEU A 36 10.07 -11.50 -13.47
N GLY A 37 9.74 -11.02 -12.26
CA GLY A 37 10.58 -11.19 -11.08
C GLY A 37 10.45 -12.55 -10.41
N TYR A 38 9.20 -13.01 -10.23
CA TYR A 38 8.90 -14.17 -9.39
C TYR A 38 8.27 -15.35 -10.13
N LYS A 39 7.99 -15.20 -11.43
CA LYS A 39 7.40 -16.26 -12.28
C LYS A 39 6.01 -16.72 -11.82
N HIS A 40 5.30 -15.93 -11.02
CA HIS A 40 3.92 -16.24 -10.65
C HIS A 40 2.98 -16.17 -11.88
N PRO A 41 1.93 -17.02 -11.94
CA PRO A 41 0.98 -17.01 -13.04
C PRO A 41 0.32 -15.63 -13.19
N MET A 42 0.33 -15.07 -14.40
CA MET A 42 -0.26 -13.76 -14.67
C MET A 42 -1.75 -13.70 -14.34
N ALA A 43 -2.49 -14.79 -14.63
CA ALA A 43 -3.93 -14.85 -14.38
C ALA A 43 -4.25 -14.75 -12.89
N ASP A 44 -3.55 -15.51 -12.04
CA ASP A 44 -3.78 -15.52 -10.60
C ASP A 44 -3.32 -14.21 -9.95
N SER A 45 -2.20 -13.66 -10.40
CA SER A 45 -1.71 -12.35 -9.96
C SER A 45 -2.66 -11.21 -10.34
N LEU A 46 -3.31 -11.30 -11.52
CA LEU A 46 -4.29 -10.30 -11.96
C LEU A 46 -5.54 -10.34 -11.08
N ILE A 47 -6.02 -11.54 -10.75
CA ILE A 47 -7.15 -11.71 -9.81
C ILE A 47 -6.78 -11.17 -8.43
N GLY A 48 -5.59 -11.49 -7.92
CA GLY A 48 -5.08 -10.97 -6.65
C GLY A 48 -5.02 -9.44 -6.62
N MET A 49 -4.48 -8.82 -7.68
CA MET A 49 -4.45 -7.36 -7.82
C MET A 49 -5.83 -6.74 -7.96
N ALA A 50 -6.77 -7.41 -8.63
CA ALA A 50 -8.16 -6.95 -8.71
C ALA A 50 -8.83 -6.96 -7.32
N ILE A 51 -8.62 -8.00 -6.52
CA ILE A 51 -9.12 -8.08 -5.13
C ILE A 51 -8.54 -6.94 -4.30
N LEU A 52 -7.22 -6.72 -4.33
CA LEU A 52 -6.56 -5.63 -3.60
C LEU A 52 -7.07 -4.26 -4.03
N SER A 53 -7.28 -4.06 -5.33
CA SER A 53 -7.84 -2.80 -5.86
C SER A 53 -9.28 -2.58 -5.40
N LEU A 54 -10.11 -3.62 -5.35
CA LEU A 54 -11.48 -3.55 -4.84
C LEU A 54 -11.51 -3.20 -3.34
N ILE A 55 -10.64 -3.82 -2.54
CA ILE A 55 -10.50 -3.50 -1.10
C ILE A 55 -10.10 -2.04 -0.93
N THR A 56 -9.15 -1.56 -1.74
CA THR A 56 -8.70 -0.16 -1.72
C THR A 56 -9.84 0.80 -2.07
N LEU A 57 -10.59 0.52 -3.14
CA LEU A 57 -11.74 1.34 -3.55
C LEU A 57 -12.82 1.35 -2.48
N ALA A 58 -13.12 0.19 -1.87
CA ALA A 58 -14.09 0.09 -0.79
C ALA A 58 -13.67 0.92 0.43
N GLY A 59 -12.40 0.88 0.82
CA GLY A 59 -11.87 1.66 1.94
C GLY A 59 -11.91 3.16 1.69
N VAL A 60 -11.54 3.61 0.48
CA VAL A 60 -11.62 5.01 0.07
C VAL A 60 -13.08 5.49 0.01
N TRP A 61 -13.99 4.64 -0.46
CA TRP A 61 -15.41 4.96 -0.48
C TRP A 61 -15.99 5.09 0.94
N MET A 62 -15.63 4.18 1.86
CA MET A 62 -16.06 4.24 3.26
C MET A 62 -15.55 5.50 3.98
N GLU A 63 -14.34 5.96 3.71
CA GLU A 63 -13.81 7.21 4.26
C GLU A 63 -14.69 8.41 3.91
N ARG A 64 -15.29 8.41 2.73
CA ARG A 64 -16.15 9.51 2.26
C ARG A 64 -17.55 9.49 2.83
N GLU A 65 -18.13 8.30 2.99
CA GLU A 65 -19.51 8.14 3.47
C GLU A 65 -19.61 8.23 5.00
N LEU A 66 -18.52 7.89 5.72
CA LEU A 66 -18.53 7.87 7.17
C LEU A 66 -18.06 9.22 7.73
N PRO A 67 -18.82 9.81 8.68
CA PRO A 67 -18.51 11.12 9.28
C PRO A 67 -17.36 11.07 10.30
N PHE A 68 -16.55 10.01 10.26
CA PHE A 68 -15.39 9.87 11.12
C PHE A 68 -14.14 10.42 10.39
N ASN A 69 -13.42 11.33 11.02
CA ASN A 69 -12.14 11.87 10.53
C ASN A 69 -11.01 10.81 10.62
N VAL A 70 -11.22 9.67 9.98
CA VAL A 70 -10.29 8.54 10.00
C VAL A 70 -9.77 8.32 8.59
N SER A 71 -8.45 8.13 8.45
CA SER A 71 -7.80 7.91 7.15
C SER A 71 -8.31 6.63 6.47
N SER A 72 -8.46 6.66 5.13
CA SER A 72 -8.82 5.53 4.28
C SER A 72 -7.96 4.29 4.54
N ILE A 73 -6.71 4.47 4.91
CA ILE A 73 -5.77 3.37 5.22
C ILE A 73 -6.32 2.47 6.34
N LEU A 74 -6.96 3.06 7.35
CA LEU A 74 -7.52 2.28 8.46
C LEU A 74 -8.71 1.44 7.99
N TYR A 75 -9.60 2.00 7.17
CA TYR A 75 -10.72 1.26 6.59
C TYR A 75 -10.24 0.13 5.68
N ILE A 76 -9.25 0.40 4.81
CA ILE A 76 -8.65 -0.62 3.94
C ILE A 76 -8.06 -1.76 4.78
N SER A 77 -7.35 -1.43 5.85
CA SER A 77 -6.74 -2.43 6.73
C SER A 77 -7.78 -3.29 7.45
N VAL A 78 -8.84 -2.66 7.96
CA VAL A 78 -9.94 -3.39 8.65
C VAL A 78 -10.66 -4.31 7.67
N ILE A 79 -11.01 -3.82 6.48
CA ILE A 79 -11.66 -4.63 5.44
C ILE A 79 -10.76 -5.80 5.05
N GLY A 80 -9.46 -5.54 4.83
CA GLY A 80 -8.49 -6.58 4.49
C GLY A 80 -8.39 -7.67 5.56
N ILE A 81 -8.31 -7.28 6.85
CA ILE A 81 -8.27 -8.23 7.97
C ILE A 81 -9.55 -9.05 8.04
N ILE A 82 -10.72 -8.43 7.89
CA ILE A 82 -12.02 -9.14 7.94
C ILE A 82 -12.10 -10.17 6.82
N LEU A 83 -11.72 -9.79 5.59
CA LEU A 83 -11.76 -10.69 4.43
C LEU A 83 -10.74 -11.83 4.51
N ALA A 84 -9.59 -11.60 5.16
CA ALA A 84 -8.55 -12.59 5.36
C ALA A 84 -8.73 -13.41 6.64
N PHE A 85 -9.76 -13.13 7.45
CA PHE A 85 -9.94 -13.78 8.75
C PHE A 85 -10.24 -15.27 8.59
N PRO A 86 -9.46 -16.16 9.24
CA PRO A 86 -9.67 -17.61 9.19
C PRO A 86 -11.05 -17.97 9.78
N GLY A 87 -11.89 -18.61 8.98
CA GLY A 87 -13.28 -18.94 9.33
C GLY A 87 -14.33 -18.24 8.47
N MET A 88 -13.96 -17.23 7.68
CA MET A 88 -14.82 -16.68 6.64
C MET A 88 -14.75 -17.54 5.37
N PRO A 89 -15.87 -17.82 4.70
CA PRO A 89 -15.87 -18.62 3.47
C PRO A 89 -15.12 -17.95 2.31
N THR A 90 -14.88 -16.65 2.40
CA THR A 90 -14.12 -15.85 1.44
C THR A 90 -12.62 -15.86 1.68
N SER A 91 -12.15 -16.23 2.87
CA SER A 91 -10.74 -16.12 3.24
C SER A 91 -9.84 -16.99 2.37
N ASP A 92 -10.23 -18.24 2.11
CA ASP A 92 -9.45 -19.17 1.29
C ASP A 92 -9.30 -18.67 -0.14
N PHE A 93 -10.35 -18.09 -0.71
CA PHE A 93 -10.31 -17.50 -2.03
C PHE A 93 -9.41 -16.26 -2.07
N VAL A 94 -9.61 -15.34 -1.15
CA VAL A 94 -8.82 -14.09 -1.07
C VAL A 94 -7.34 -14.40 -0.85
N LEU A 95 -7.03 -15.23 0.14
CA LEU A 95 -5.65 -15.59 0.46
C LEU A 95 -4.97 -16.35 -0.68
N LYS A 96 -5.67 -17.24 -1.36
CA LYS A 96 -5.13 -17.99 -2.50
C LYS A 96 -4.61 -17.07 -3.61
N TYR A 97 -5.37 -16.06 -3.99
CA TYR A 97 -5.00 -15.18 -5.10
C TYR A 97 -4.12 -14.01 -4.66
N VAL A 98 -4.35 -13.46 -3.48
CA VAL A 98 -3.52 -12.36 -2.96
C VAL A 98 -2.10 -12.83 -2.64
N SER A 99 -1.93 -14.08 -2.16
CA SER A 99 -0.60 -14.66 -1.94
C SER A 99 0.23 -14.88 -3.22
N GLN A 100 -0.40 -14.85 -4.39
CA GLN A 100 0.31 -14.91 -5.68
C GLN A 100 0.90 -13.54 -6.10
N VAL A 101 0.57 -12.48 -5.38
CA VAL A 101 1.12 -11.14 -5.63
C VAL A 101 2.22 -10.87 -4.61
N GLU A 102 3.45 -10.87 -5.07
CA GLU A 102 4.59 -10.57 -4.21
C GLU A 102 4.60 -9.10 -3.77
N LEU A 103 4.75 -8.88 -2.47
CA LEU A 103 4.81 -7.55 -1.88
C LEU A 103 5.90 -6.68 -2.53
N LEU A 104 7.05 -7.28 -2.83
CA LEU A 104 8.16 -6.58 -3.47
C LEU A 104 7.82 -6.07 -4.88
N SER A 105 6.96 -6.77 -5.62
CA SER A 105 6.48 -6.29 -6.93
C SER A 105 5.67 -5.01 -6.78
N ILE A 106 4.77 -4.96 -5.78
CA ILE A 106 3.97 -3.77 -5.47
C ILE A 106 4.89 -2.61 -5.05
N VAL A 107 5.82 -2.88 -4.13
CA VAL A 107 6.77 -1.89 -3.61
C VAL A 107 7.66 -1.33 -4.72
N THR A 108 8.09 -2.16 -5.68
CA THR A 108 8.93 -1.72 -6.80
C THR A 108 8.20 -0.68 -7.67
N VAL A 109 6.93 -0.93 -8.01
CA VAL A 109 6.11 0.02 -8.78
C VAL A 109 5.87 1.30 -8.00
N PHE A 110 5.61 1.18 -6.69
CA PHE A 110 5.44 2.32 -5.80
C PHE A 110 6.72 3.16 -5.70
N LEU A 111 7.88 2.53 -5.56
CA LEU A 111 9.19 3.23 -5.52
C LEU A 111 9.47 3.96 -6.84
N ALA A 112 9.13 3.38 -7.99
CA ALA A 112 9.25 4.06 -9.28
C ALA A 112 8.39 5.33 -9.32
N TYR A 113 7.14 5.25 -8.85
CA TYR A 113 6.24 6.41 -8.76
C TYR A 113 6.80 7.50 -7.83
N VAL A 114 7.26 7.11 -6.64
CA VAL A 114 7.90 8.02 -5.68
C VAL A 114 9.16 8.65 -6.28
N GLY A 115 9.98 7.85 -6.98
CA GLY A 115 11.18 8.36 -7.66
C GLY A 115 10.89 9.44 -8.70
N ILE A 116 9.82 9.27 -9.50
CA ILE A 116 9.36 10.30 -10.44
C ILE A 116 8.88 11.56 -9.70
N GLY A 117 8.15 11.38 -8.59
CA GLY A 117 7.70 12.48 -7.74
C GLY A 117 8.87 13.28 -7.16
N MET A 118 9.88 12.59 -6.64
CA MET A 118 11.12 13.22 -6.14
C MET A 118 11.87 13.96 -7.24
N GLY A 119 11.89 13.42 -8.46
CA GLY A 119 12.51 14.09 -9.60
C GLY A 119 11.84 15.42 -9.96
N LYS A 120 10.53 15.54 -9.77
CA LYS A 120 9.79 16.80 -9.98
C LYS A 120 10.07 17.85 -8.89
N SER A 121 10.38 17.42 -7.66
CA SER A 121 10.70 18.29 -6.51
C SER A 121 12.21 18.33 -6.23
N TRP A 122 13.04 18.17 -7.28
CA TRP A 122 14.49 18.09 -7.13
C TRP A 122 15.11 19.31 -6.46
N ASP A 123 14.62 20.52 -6.76
CA ASP A 123 15.12 21.75 -6.16
C ASP A 123 14.83 21.82 -4.67
N GLU A 124 13.65 21.38 -4.23
CA GLU A 124 13.26 21.29 -2.82
C GLU A 124 14.11 20.26 -2.09
N PHE A 125 14.32 19.08 -2.73
CA PHE A 125 15.17 18.03 -2.20
C PHE A 125 16.63 18.50 -2.04
N ARG A 126 17.14 19.22 -3.03
CA ARG A 126 18.50 19.80 -2.99
C ARG A 126 18.65 20.87 -1.91
N ALA A 127 17.59 21.64 -1.65
CA ALA A 127 17.58 22.64 -0.58
C ALA A 127 17.70 22.02 0.83
N LEU A 128 17.21 20.80 1.03
CA LEU A 128 17.38 20.04 2.28
C LEU A 128 18.85 19.64 2.54
N GLY A 129 19.63 19.43 1.48
CA GLY A 129 21.06 19.11 1.54
C GLY A 129 21.42 17.99 2.52
N TRP A 130 22.48 18.18 3.31
CA TRP A 130 22.97 17.20 4.28
C TRP A 130 21.92 16.76 5.32
N ARG A 131 20.98 17.66 5.66
CA ARG A 131 19.92 17.38 6.64
C ARG A 131 19.04 16.22 6.18
N ALA A 132 18.77 16.08 4.89
CA ALA A 132 17.98 14.96 4.33
C ALA A 132 18.66 13.62 4.64
N ILE A 133 19.98 13.54 4.47
CA ILE A 133 20.75 12.31 4.73
C ILE A 133 20.67 11.91 6.20
N VAL A 134 20.88 12.86 7.10
CA VAL A 134 20.80 12.61 8.57
C VAL A 134 19.41 12.14 8.96
N ILE A 135 18.36 12.82 8.46
CA ILE A 135 16.98 12.43 8.75
C ILE A 135 16.69 11.03 8.22
N THR A 136 17.11 10.71 7.01
CA THR A 136 16.91 9.38 6.41
C THR A 136 17.56 8.28 7.26
N ILE A 137 18.82 8.46 7.68
CA ILE A 137 19.52 7.49 8.55
C ILE A 137 18.79 7.32 9.88
N LEU A 138 18.36 8.43 10.50
CA LEU A 138 17.63 8.39 11.76
C LEU A 138 16.29 7.68 11.61
N VAL A 139 15.53 7.94 10.52
CA VAL A 139 14.24 7.29 10.25
C VAL A 139 14.42 5.79 10.04
N ILE A 140 15.42 5.37 9.25
CA ILE A 140 15.72 3.95 9.03
C ILE A 140 16.05 3.26 10.35
N ALA A 141 16.95 3.85 11.14
CA ALA A 141 17.33 3.33 12.45
C ALA A 141 16.14 3.26 13.41
N ALA A 142 15.36 4.32 13.51
CA ALA A 142 14.17 4.37 14.37
C ALA A 142 13.11 3.34 13.97
N THR A 143 12.86 3.16 12.67
CA THR A 143 11.91 2.17 12.16
C THR A 143 12.39 0.75 12.48
N TYR A 144 13.68 0.45 12.24
CA TYR A 144 14.24 -0.86 12.52
C TYR A 144 14.20 -1.20 14.02
N TYR A 145 14.72 -0.31 14.87
CA TYR A 145 14.73 -0.53 16.31
C TYR A 145 13.32 -0.52 16.89
N GLY A 146 12.44 0.35 16.42
CA GLY A 146 11.05 0.39 16.85
C GLY A 146 10.32 -0.92 16.54
N ALA A 147 10.45 -1.43 15.33
CA ALA A 147 9.88 -2.73 14.95
C ALA A 147 10.46 -3.89 15.76
N ALA A 148 11.78 -3.90 15.98
CA ALA A 148 12.46 -4.92 16.77
C ALA A 148 12.00 -4.93 18.24
N ILE A 149 11.83 -3.77 18.86
CA ILE A 149 11.33 -3.64 20.23
C ILE A 149 9.90 -4.16 20.33
N VAL A 150 9.01 -3.76 19.42
CA VAL A 150 7.62 -4.23 19.40
C VAL A 150 7.56 -5.75 19.20
N ALA A 151 8.32 -6.28 18.23
CA ALA A 151 8.40 -7.72 18.01
C ALA A 151 8.91 -8.47 19.24
N HIS A 152 9.94 -7.96 19.90
CA HIS A 152 10.49 -8.56 21.12
C HIS A 152 9.46 -8.58 22.27
N ILE A 153 8.76 -7.47 22.48
CA ILE A 153 7.70 -7.40 23.49
C ILE A 153 6.60 -8.44 23.20
N VAL A 154 6.16 -8.53 21.95
CA VAL A 154 5.12 -9.50 21.56
C VAL A 154 5.60 -10.94 21.77
N LEU A 155 6.83 -11.27 21.37
CA LEU A 155 7.42 -12.60 21.57
C LEU A 155 7.50 -12.97 23.06
N VAL A 156 7.93 -12.04 23.90
CA VAL A 156 8.01 -12.27 25.35
C VAL A 156 6.61 -12.48 25.95
N LEU A 157 5.62 -11.70 25.53
CA LEU A 157 4.24 -11.81 26.02
C LEU A 157 3.55 -13.09 25.53
N THR A 158 3.86 -13.56 24.33
CA THR A 158 3.25 -14.78 23.75
C THR A 158 3.99 -16.06 24.13
N GLY A 159 5.17 -15.95 24.78
CA GLY A 159 5.97 -17.11 25.18
C GLY A 159 6.58 -17.91 24.02
N VAL A 160 6.61 -17.32 22.81
CA VAL A 160 7.25 -17.94 21.65
C VAL A 160 8.75 -17.70 21.75
N PRO A 161 9.61 -18.75 21.74
CA PRO A 161 11.04 -18.57 21.80
C PRO A 161 11.52 -17.82 20.54
N ALA A 162 12.35 -16.80 20.74
CA ALA A 162 13.04 -16.14 19.63
C ALA A 162 13.95 -17.17 18.94
N ALA A 163 13.72 -17.42 17.66
CA ALA A 163 14.52 -18.31 16.83
C ALA A 163 15.88 -17.68 16.51
#